data_2f520d571ccf856589bd19e5c364501e
#
_entry.id   2f520d571ccf856589bd19e5c364501e
#
_cell.length_a   1.000
_cell.length_b   1.000
_cell.length_c   1.000
_cell.angle_alpha   90.00
_cell.angle_beta   90.00
_cell.angle_gamma   90.00
#
_symmetry.space_group_name_H-M   'P 1'
#
loop_
_entity.id
_entity.type
_entity.pdbx_description
1 polymer ?
#
loop_
_entity_poly.entity_id
_entity_poly.type
_entity_poly.pdbx_seq_one_letter_code
_entity_poly.pdbx_strand_id
1 'polypeptide(L)'
;MAPFTLKECEEYVKSRNFRLSRYQILLLYMVMGGPAYYWSLLDKSKSAAQNIDSLFFAKNGKLRNEYSSLYESLFKHPEPYIKIVSVLGKKATGMTRKELVDKYKLDESGALTKYLEELEECGFIRKYNAFEKKSKGAVYQLIDNYTLFYFKFIKEADGDEAFWTNSLNTPLQNTWCGYAFERVCLQHIAQIKQALGIGSVSTKQCAWSADGGLLQEGERGAQIDLLIDRKDDTINICEMKWASAPFVISSDYDMELRNKVSTFIRQTQSRKAVHTTMITTFGVKKNMYIDDYQSEVVLDDLFG
;
A
#
# COMPACT_ATOMS: atom_id res chain seq x y z
N MET A 1 9.70 -2.78 18.58
CA MET A 1 10.66 -2.07 17.69
C MET A 1 9.88 -1.73 16.42
N ALA A 2 9.90 -0.49 15.95
CA ALA A 2 9.22 -0.12 14.70
C ALA A 2 9.88 -0.85 13.51
N PRO A 3 9.12 -1.23 12.48
CA PRO A 3 9.68 -1.76 11.25
C PRO A 3 10.52 -0.71 10.54
N PHE A 4 11.55 -1.14 9.82
CA PHE A 4 12.40 -0.27 9.00
C PHE A 4 11.58 0.44 7.91
N THR A 5 11.91 1.69 7.65
CA THR A 5 11.52 2.42 6.44
C THR A 5 12.37 1.95 5.25
N LEU A 6 12.02 2.36 4.03
CA LEU A 6 12.88 2.08 2.85
C LEU A 6 14.30 2.61 3.01
N LYS A 7 14.48 3.79 3.62
CA LYS A 7 15.78 4.37 3.93
C LYS A 7 16.58 3.47 4.87
N GLU A 8 15.99 3.06 5.99
CA GLU A 8 16.65 2.19 6.97
C GLU A 8 16.96 0.81 6.39
N CYS A 9 16.11 0.30 5.48
CA CYS A 9 16.44 -0.91 4.72
C CYS A 9 17.65 -0.71 3.79
N GLU A 10 17.75 0.44 3.11
CA GLU A 10 18.91 0.78 2.28
C GLU A 10 20.20 0.87 3.12
N GLU A 11 20.13 1.55 4.26
CA GLU A 11 21.24 1.65 5.22
C GLU A 11 21.67 0.27 5.75
N TYR A 12 20.69 -0.57 6.10
CA TYR A 12 20.97 -1.92 6.58
C TYR A 12 21.68 -2.77 5.51
N VAL A 13 21.17 -2.85 4.28
CA VAL A 13 21.79 -3.67 3.23
C VAL A 13 23.15 -3.13 2.82
N LYS A 14 23.37 -1.82 2.82
CA LYS A 14 24.68 -1.20 2.60
C LYS A 14 25.69 -1.58 3.71
N SER A 15 25.26 -1.54 4.97
CA SER A 15 26.11 -1.92 6.12
C SER A 15 26.55 -3.39 6.09
N ARG A 16 25.77 -4.24 5.41
CA ARG A 16 26.04 -5.68 5.24
C ARG A 16 26.71 -6.02 3.90
N ASN A 17 27.15 -4.98 3.14
CA ASN A 17 27.81 -5.12 1.84
C ASN A 17 26.93 -5.80 0.76
N PHE A 18 25.61 -5.61 0.78
CA PHE A 18 24.76 -5.97 -0.33
C PHE A 18 24.89 -4.94 -1.47
N ARG A 19 24.72 -5.39 -2.70
CA ARG A 19 24.70 -4.55 -3.91
C ARG A 19 23.31 -4.59 -4.54
N LEU A 20 22.32 -4.04 -3.84
CA LEU A 20 20.93 -3.94 -4.31
C LEU A 20 20.63 -2.50 -4.75
N SER A 21 19.97 -2.34 -5.89
CA SER A 21 19.39 -1.05 -6.28
C SER A 21 18.19 -0.71 -5.40
N ARG A 22 17.79 0.57 -5.34
CA ARG A 22 16.57 1.00 -4.65
C ARG A 22 15.33 0.27 -5.14
N TYR A 23 15.27 0.01 -6.45
CA TYR A 23 14.17 -0.79 -7.02
C TYR A 23 14.15 -2.24 -6.49
N GLN A 24 15.30 -2.88 -6.33
CA GLN A 24 15.38 -4.22 -5.73
C GLN A 24 15.04 -4.21 -4.23
N ILE A 25 15.44 -3.15 -3.51
CA ILE A 25 15.04 -2.93 -2.12
C ILE A 25 13.52 -2.75 -2.03
N LEU A 26 12.91 -1.95 -2.93
CA LEU A 26 11.46 -1.82 -3.02
C LEU A 26 10.77 -3.17 -3.25
N LEU A 27 11.26 -4.01 -4.19
CA LEU A 27 10.67 -5.33 -4.43
C LEU A 27 10.68 -6.22 -3.19
N LEU A 28 11.80 -6.24 -2.44
CA LEU A 28 11.89 -6.97 -1.18
C LEU A 28 10.93 -6.37 -0.12
N TYR A 29 10.87 -5.05 -0.04
CA TYR A 29 9.99 -4.36 0.91
C TYR A 29 8.51 -4.63 0.62
N MET A 30 8.11 -4.64 -0.65
CA MET A 30 6.74 -5.00 -1.07
C MET A 30 6.33 -6.42 -0.67
N VAL A 31 7.28 -7.33 -0.50
CA VAL A 31 7.04 -8.73 -0.12
C VAL A 31 7.06 -8.93 1.40
N MET A 32 8.07 -8.41 2.08
CA MET A 32 8.30 -8.71 3.49
C MET A 32 8.21 -7.51 4.44
N GLY A 33 7.98 -6.30 3.92
CA GLY A 33 7.94 -5.09 4.74
C GLY A 33 9.28 -4.74 5.37
N GLY A 34 9.24 -4.02 6.49
CA GLY A 34 10.40 -3.54 7.22
C GLY A 34 10.83 -4.29 8.49
N PRO A 35 10.32 -5.49 8.89
CA PRO A 35 10.81 -6.16 10.08
C PRO A 35 12.30 -6.52 9.96
N ALA A 36 13.14 -5.99 10.86
CA ALA A 36 14.60 -6.15 10.81
C ALA A 36 15.03 -7.63 10.73
N TYR A 37 14.30 -8.51 11.38
CA TYR A 37 14.54 -9.96 11.33
C TYR A 37 14.49 -10.49 9.90
N TYR A 38 13.50 -10.12 9.09
CA TYR A 38 13.35 -10.59 7.71
C TYR A 38 14.53 -10.13 6.83
N TRP A 39 14.97 -8.89 7.00
CA TRP A 39 16.15 -8.35 6.31
C TRP A 39 17.44 -9.05 6.72
N SER A 40 17.54 -9.55 7.96
CA SER A 40 18.70 -10.31 8.43
C SER A 40 18.84 -11.70 7.78
N LEU A 41 17.76 -12.22 7.18
CA LEU A 41 17.74 -13.51 6.52
C LEU A 41 18.22 -13.48 5.05
N LEU A 42 18.40 -12.28 4.49
CA LEU A 42 18.84 -12.11 3.12
C LEU A 42 20.26 -12.68 2.89
N ASP A 43 20.43 -13.29 1.72
CA ASP A 43 21.72 -13.78 1.22
C ASP A 43 22.27 -12.79 0.18
N LYS A 44 23.44 -12.20 0.48
CA LYS A 44 24.07 -11.20 -0.40
C LYS A 44 24.59 -11.75 -1.72
N SER A 45 24.69 -13.08 -1.87
CA SER A 45 25.09 -13.74 -3.10
C SER A 45 23.94 -13.92 -4.08
N LYS A 46 22.69 -13.61 -3.64
CA LYS A 46 21.44 -13.80 -4.40
C LYS A 46 20.85 -12.46 -4.84
N SER A 47 20.19 -12.48 -5.99
CA SER A 47 19.32 -11.36 -6.40
C SER A 47 18.13 -11.21 -5.47
N ALA A 48 17.38 -10.08 -5.59
CA ALA A 48 16.14 -9.88 -4.84
C ALA A 48 15.14 -11.02 -5.09
N ALA A 49 14.92 -11.42 -6.35
CA ALA A 49 14.01 -12.50 -6.70
C ALA A 49 14.45 -13.85 -6.12
N GLN A 50 15.73 -14.19 -6.23
CA GLN A 50 16.27 -15.41 -5.63
C GLN A 50 16.18 -15.43 -4.10
N ASN A 51 16.32 -14.29 -3.44
CA ASN A 51 16.08 -14.17 -2.00
C ASN A 51 14.60 -14.44 -1.66
N ILE A 52 13.67 -13.89 -2.43
CA ILE A 52 12.24 -14.16 -2.26
C ILE A 52 11.96 -15.65 -2.41
N ASP A 53 12.44 -16.31 -3.48
CA ASP A 53 12.26 -17.75 -3.65
C ASP A 53 12.81 -18.54 -2.48
N SER A 54 14.04 -18.26 -2.07
CA SER A 54 14.70 -19.02 -0.99
C SER A 54 14.06 -18.83 0.38
N LEU A 55 13.44 -17.68 0.66
CA LEU A 55 12.81 -17.39 1.95
C LEU A 55 11.35 -17.84 2.02
N PHE A 56 10.61 -17.77 0.90
CA PHE A 56 9.17 -17.95 0.89
C PHE A 56 8.70 -19.21 0.15
N PHE A 57 9.39 -19.66 -0.90
CA PHE A 57 8.94 -20.76 -1.74
C PHE A 57 9.77 -22.04 -1.57
N ALA A 58 11.05 -21.93 -1.22
CA ALA A 58 11.87 -23.11 -0.94
C ALA A 58 11.24 -23.95 0.19
N LYS A 59 11.41 -25.28 0.10
CA LYS A 59 10.85 -26.25 1.06
C LYS A 59 11.22 -25.91 2.51
N ASN A 60 12.44 -25.43 2.74
CA ASN A 60 12.96 -25.02 4.05
C ASN A 60 13.03 -23.48 4.20
N GLY A 61 12.27 -22.75 3.39
CA GLY A 61 12.23 -21.27 3.44
C GLY A 61 11.75 -20.77 4.80
N LYS A 62 12.57 -19.94 5.43
CA LYS A 62 12.34 -19.49 6.82
C LYS A 62 11.04 -18.68 6.99
N LEU A 63 10.60 -17.99 5.95
CA LEU A 63 9.39 -17.18 5.98
C LEU A 63 8.17 -17.87 5.38
N ARG A 64 8.32 -19.11 4.89
CA ARG A 64 7.21 -19.89 4.33
C ARG A 64 6.11 -20.18 5.35
N ASN A 65 6.50 -20.52 6.58
CA ASN A 65 5.59 -20.89 7.68
C ASN A 65 5.52 -19.82 8.78
N GLU A 66 6.07 -18.64 8.52
CA GLU A 66 6.16 -17.56 9.51
C GLU A 66 4.79 -17.02 9.93
N TYR A 67 3.75 -17.16 9.09
CA TYR A 67 2.43 -16.57 9.31
C TYR A 67 1.82 -16.93 10.67
N SER A 68 1.81 -18.21 11.05
CA SER A 68 1.28 -18.64 12.34
C SER A 68 2.16 -18.16 13.49
N SER A 69 3.47 -18.35 13.37
CA SER A 69 4.44 -17.96 14.41
C SER A 69 4.44 -16.46 14.68
N LEU A 70 4.23 -15.64 13.66
CA LEU A 70 4.16 -14.18 13.75
C LEU A 70 3.03 -13.77 14.72
N TYR A 71 1.82 -14.25 14.51
CA TYR A 71 0.67 -13.90 15.34
C TYR A 71 0.75 -14.52 16.73
N GLU A 72 1.25 -15.76 16.87
CA GLU A 72 1.47 -16.42 18.16
C GLU A 72 2.52 -15.70 19.01
N SER A 73 3.53 -15.10 18.39
CA SER A 73 4.57 -14.34 19.11
C SER A 73 4.09 -13.00 19.63
N LEU A 74 3.09 -12.39 18.98
CA LEU A 74 2.58 -11.06 19.32
C LEU A 74 1.36 -11.08 20.22
N PHE A 75 0.50 -12.11 20.09
CA PHE A 75 -0.78 -12.15 20.76
C PHE A 75 -0.97 -13.45 21.54
N LYS A 76 -1.32 -13.31 22.82
CA LYS A 76 -1.57 -14.47 23.71
C LYS A 76 -2.68 -15.40 23.19
N HIS A 77 -3.67 -14.82 22.50
CA HIS A 77 -4.79 -15.53 21.85
C HIS A 77 -4.87 -15.02 20.40
N PRO A 78 -4.13 -15.61 19.45
CA PRO A 78 -3.97 -15.08 18.10
C PRO A 78 -5.21 -15.26 17.19
N GLU A 79 -6.13 -16.16 17.49
CA GLU A 79 -7.24 -16.56 16.62
C GLU A 79 -8.14 -15.38 16.20
N PRO A 80 -8.55 -14.44 17.09
CA PRO A 80 -9.35 -13.29 16.69
C PRO A 80 -8.63 -12.37 15.72
N TYR A 81 -7.33 -12.15 15.92
CA TYR A 81 -6.50 -11.28 15.04
C TYR A 81 -6.33 -11.91 13.66
N ILE A 82 -6.00 -13.21 13.62
CA ILE A 82 -5.88 -13.98 12.37
C ILE A 82 -7.21 -13.93 11.60
N LYS A 83 -8.35 -14.08 12.29
CA LYS A 83 -9.68 -13.97 11.67
C LYS A 83 -9.90 -12.58 11.06
N ILE A 84 -9.60 -11.51 11.79
CA ILE A 84 -9.77 -10.13 11.33
C ILE A 84 -8.91 -9.86 10.09
N VAL A 85 -7.61 -10.17 10.13
CA VAL A 85 -6.70 -9.91 9.00
C VAL A 85 -7.06 -10.77 7.78
N SER A 86 -7.52 -12.02 7.99
CA SER A 86 -7.99 -12.89 6.90
C SER A 86 -9.24 -12.33 6.21
N VAL A 87 -10.09 -11.65 6.95
CA VAL A 87 -11.27 -10.96 6.40
C VAL A 87 -10.84 -9.69 5.67
N LEU A 88 -9.99 -8.86 6.28
CA LEU A 88 -9.51 -7.61 5.68
C LEU A 88 -8.69 -7.87 4.40
N GLY A 89 -7.96 -8.97 4.33
CA GLY A 89 -7.22 -9.39 3.14
C GLY A 89 -8.08 -9.65 1.89
N LYS A 90 -9.40 -9.82 2.06
CA LYS A 90 -10.34 -10.04 0.95
C LYS A 90 -10.76 -8.75 0.21
N LYS A 91 -10.53 -7.58 0.80
CA LYS A 91 -10.94 -6.29 0.24
C LYS A 91 -9.81 -5.28 0.33
N ALA A 92 -9.14 -5.03 -0.80
CA ALA A 92 -7.97 -4.16 -0.87
C ALA A 92 -8.24 -2.74 -0.33
N THR A 93 -9.44 -2.20 -0.51
CA THR A 93 -9.84 -0.87 -0.01
C THR A 93 -10.15 -0.83 1.48
N GLY A 94 -10.10 -1.99 2.16
CA GLY A 94 -10.45 -2.11 3.57
C GLY A 94 -11.96 -2.18 3.82
N MET A 95 -12.33 -2.24 5.09
CA MET A 95 -13.72 -2.42 5.55
C MET A 95 -14.01 -1.53 6.74
N THR A 96 -15.24 -1.05 6.84
CA THR A 96 -15.73 -0.42 8.06
C THR A 96 -15.96 -1.47 9.16
N ARG A 97 -15.99 -1.03 10.43
CA ARG A 97 -16.35 -1.92 11.54
C ARG A 97 -17.72 -2.59 11.32
N LYS A 98 -18.68 -1.84 10.78
CA LYS A 98 -20.00 -2.36 10.44
C LYS A 98 -19.93 -3.49 9.40
N GLU A 99 -19.15 -3.31 8.31
CA GLU A 99 -18.97 -4.37 7.31
C GLU A 99 -18.31 -5.62 7.90
N LEU A 100 -17.35 -5.46 8.84
CA LEU A 100 -16.70 -6.57 9.53
C LEU A 100 -17.71 -7.38 10.35
N VAL A 101 -18.61 -6.72 11.07
CA VAL A 101 -19.66 -7.37 11.87
C VAL A 101 -20.72 -8.01 10.98
N ASP A 102 -21.34 -7.24 10.09
CA ASP A 102 -22.53 -7.65 9.30
C ASP A 102 -22.20 -8.77 8.31
N LYS A 103 -21.13 -8.59 7.53
CA LYS A 103 -20.79 -9.53 6.44
C LYS A 103 -20.00 -10.74 6.91
N TYR A 104 -19.14 -10.57 7.92
CA TYR A 104 -18.20 -11.61 8.31
C TYR A 104 -18.47 -12.15 9.71
N LYS A 105 -19.59 -11.73 10.32
CA LYS A 105 -20.06 -12.22 11.63
C LYS A 105 -18.95 -12.19 12.69
N LEU A 106 -18.19 -11.10 12.69
CA LEU A 106 -17.30 -10.81 13.79
C LEU A 106 -18.14 -10.31 14.96
N ASP A 107 -17.77 -10.74 16.16
CA ASP A 107 -18.51 -10.37 17.37
C ASP A 107 -18.52 -8.82 17.54
N GLU A 108 -19.70 -8.22 17.72
CA GLU A 108 -19.88 -6.78 17.89
C GLU A 108 -19.43 -6.25 19.27
N SER A 109 -18.79 -7.08 20.06
CA SER A 109 -18.32 -6.74 21.41
C SER A 109 -17.26 -5.62 21.42
N GLY A 110 -17.04 -5.03 22.58
CA GLY A 110 -15.92 -4.11 22.83
C GLY A 110 -14.55 -4.72 22.52
N ALA A 111 -14.44 -6.07 22.55
CA ALA A 111 -13.23 -6.79 22.19
C ALA A 111 -12.81 -6.56 20.74
N LEU A 112 -13.74 -6.46 19.78
CA LEU A 112 -13.40 -6.17 18.38
C LEU A 112 -12.68 -4.81 18.23
N THR A 113 -13.13 -3.80 18.96
CA THR A 113 -12.46 -2.48 18.93
C THR A 113 -11.03 -2.59 19.43
N LYS A 114 -10.82 -3.29 20.55
CA LYS A 114 -9.49 -3.55 21.12
C LYS A 114 -8.59 -4.30 20.14
N TYR A 115 -9.08 -5.37 19.50
CA TYR A 115 -8.29 -6.13 18.50
C TYR A 115 -7.89 -5.28 17.30
N LEU A 116 -8.79 -4.39 16.81
CA LEU A 116 -8.48 -3.48 15.71
C LEU A 116 -7.43 -2.44 16.12
N GLU A 117 -7.50 -1.90 17.35
CA GLU A 117 -6.50 -0.96 17.87
C GLU A 117 -5.13 -1.64 18.02
N GLU A 118 -5.06 -2.83 18.59
CA GLU A 118 -3.81 -3.59 18.73
C GLU A 118 -3.20 -3.97 17.38
N LEU A 119 -4.01 -4.35 16.38
CA LEU A 119 -3.53 -4.60 15.01
C LEU A 119 -3.00 -3.33 14.34
N GLU A 120 -3.60 -2.17 14.60
CA GLU A 120 -3.14 -0.86 14.12
C GLU A 120 -1.81 -0.48 14.79
N GLU A 121 -1.70 -0.64 16.12
CA GLU A 121 -0.47 -0.37 16.87
C GLU A 121 0.69 -1.29 16.44
N CYS A 122 0.39 -2.54 16.10
CA CYS A 122 1.39 -3.49 15.56
C CYS A 122 1.72 -3.25 14.08
N GLY A 123 1.03 -2.33 13.39
CA GLY A 123 1.28 -2.00 11.99
C GLY A 123 0.72 -2.99 10.97
N PHE A 124 -0.14 -3.93 11.38
CA PHE A 124 -0.81 -4.85 10.44
C PHE A 124 -1.86 -4.14 9.60
N ILE A 125 -2.60 -3.24 10.21
CA ILE A 125 -3.67 -2.49 9.58
C ILE A 125 -3.46 -0.99 9.76
N ARG A 126 -4.07 -0.21 8.88
CA ARG A 126 -4.26 1.22 9.10
C ARG A 126 -5.74 1.53 9.26
N LYS A 127 -6.02 2.55 10.05
CA LYS A 127 -7.34 3.17 10.17
C LYS A 127 -7.33 4.50 9.45
N TYR A 128 -8.30 4.74 8.57
CA TYR A 128 -8.45 6.02 7.90
C TYR A 128 -9.92 6.39 7.77
N ASN A 129 -10.19 7.67 7.58
CA ASN A 129 -11.54 8.16 7.33
C ASN A 129 -11.71 8.46 5.84
N ALA A 130 -12.91 8.23 5.32
CA ALA A 130 -13.28 8.80 4.03
C ALA A 130 -13.32 10.34 4.13
N PHE A 131 -12.99 11.01 3.03
CA PHE A 131 -12.99 12.47 2.95
C PHE A 131 -14.31 13.04 3.48
N GLU A 132 -14.23 14.08 4.35
CA GLU A 132 -15.34 14.74 5.03
C GLU A 132 -16.22 13.87 5.95
N LYS A 133 -15.96 12.57 6.06
CA LYS A 133 -16.68 11.72 7.01
C LYS A 133 -16.04 11.78 8.40
N LYS A 134 -16.90 11.99 9.42
CA LYS A 134 -16.50 11.92 10.83
C LYS A 134 -16.18 10.46 11.22
N SER A 135 -15.51 10.27 12.36
CA SER A 135 -14.98 9.00 12.88
C SER A 135 -15.92 7.78 12.87
N LYS A 136 -17.26 7.97 12.81
CA LYS A 136 -18.23 6.87 12.75
C LYS A 136 -18.20 6.01 11.47
N GLY A 137 -17.39 6.37 10.47
CA GLY A 137 -17.22 5.65 9.22
C GLY A 137 -15.77 5.24 8.94
N ALA A 138 -14.93 5.12 9.97
CA ALA A 138 -13.54 4.73 9.80
C ALA A 138 -13.43 3.38 9.08
N VAL A 139 -12.49 3.30 8.16
CA VAL A 139 -12.15 2.12 7.38
C VAL A 139 -10.86 1.53 7.92
N TYR A 140 -10.85 0.24 8.12
CA TYR A 140 -9.69 -0.55 8.51
C TYR A 140 -9.18 -1.30 7.28
N GLN A 141 -7.90 -1.15 6.97
CA GLN A 141 -7.28 -1.71 5.78
C GLN A 141 -6.02 -2.47 6.16
N LEU A 142 -5.90 -3.71 5.69
CA LEU A 142 -4.68 -4.50 5.86
C LEU A 142 -3.56 -3.89 5.01
N ILE A 143 -2.43 -3.56 5.66
CA ILE A 143 -1.27 -2.94 5.03
C ILE A 143 0.03 -3.73 5.26
N ASP A 144 0.02 -4.76 6.09
CA ASP A 144 1.21 -5.58 6.31
C ASP A 144 1.60 -6.35 5.04
N ASN A 145 2.79 -6.04 4.53
CA ASN A 145 3.26 -6.55 3.25
C ASN A 145 3.44 -8.08 3.27
N TYR A 146 4.01 -8.62 4.37
CA TYR A 146 4.20 -10.06 4.51
C TYR A 146 2.86 -10.80 4.53
N THR A 147 1.89 -10.36 5.32
CA THR A 147 0.56 -11.01 5.41
C THR A 147 -0.17 -10.98 4.08
N LEU A 148 -0.13 -9.84 3.35
CA LEU A 148 -0.72 -9.72 2.02
C LEU A 148 -0.06 -10.66 1.02
N PHE A 149 1.27 -10.75 1.02
CA PHE A 149 2.03 -11.66 0.17
C PHE A 149 1.73 -13.12 0.48
N TYR A 150 1.67 -13.47 1.78
CA TYR A 150 1.29 -14.79 2.26
C TYR A 150 -0.09 -15.21 1.72
N PHE A 151 -1.11 -14.38 1.86
CA PHE A 151 -2.45 -14.69 1.37
C PHE A 151 -2.51 -14.84 -0.14
N LYS A 152 -1.69 -14.11 -0.88
CA LYS A 152 -1.74 -14.13 -2.34
C LYS A 152 -0.97 -15.30 -2.93
N PHE A 153 0.18 -15.66 -2.36
CA PHE A 153 1.13 -16.57 -3.03
C PHE A 153 1.54 -17.78 -2.20
N ILE A 154 1.61 -17.65 -0.86
CA ILE A 154 2.21 -18.71 -0.04
C ILE A 154 1.16 -19.70 0.45
N LYS A 155 0.00 -19.20 0.85
CA LYS A 155 -1.07 -20.03 1.44
C LYS A 155 -1.50 -21.20 0.56
N GLU A 156 -1.47 -21.03 -0.77
CA GLU A 156 -1.90 -22.01 -1.76
C GLU A 156 -0.76 -22.38 -2.73
N ALA A 157 0.51 -22.21 -2.29
CA ALA A 157 1.66 -22.52 -3.13
C ALA A 157 1.72 -24.02 -3.46
N ASP A 158 1.90 -24.34 -4.73
CA ASP A 158 1.89 -25.71 -5.29
C ASP A 158 3.25 -26.43 -5.19
N GLY A 159 4.25 -25.80 -4.58
CA GLY A 159 5.57 -26.39 -4.37
C GLY A 159 6.64 -26.01 -5.40
N ASP A 160 6.37 -25.09 -6.33
CA ASP A 160 7.40 -24.48 -7.18
C ASP A 160 8.35 -23.61 -6.33
N GLU A 161 9.56 -24.11 -6.08
CA GLU A 161 10.56 -23.40 -5.27
C GLU A 161 11.18 -22.19 -5.97
N ALA A 162 10.99 -22.00 -7.26
CA ALA A 162 11.42 -20.86 -8.07
C ALA A 162 10.24 -20.02 -8.56
N PHE A 163 9.09 -20.13 -7.90
CA PHE A 163 7.83 -19.50 -8.30
C PHE A 163 7.97 -17.99 -8.60
N TRP A 164 8.64 -17.26 -7.71
CA TRP A 164 8.77 -15.82 -7.87
C TRP A 164 9.66 -15.44 -9.05
N THR A 165 10.81 -16.12 -9.20
CA THR A 165 11.71 -15.92 -10.35
C THR A 165 11.01 -16.29 -11.66
N ASN A 166 10.24 -17.38 -11.69
CA ASN A 166 9.47 -17.81 -12.87
C ASN A 166 8.31 -16.85 -13.20
N SER A 167 7.83 -16.10 -12.21
CA SER A 167 6.74 -15.13 -12.36
C SER A 167 7.18 -13.74 -12.78
N LEU A 168 8.48 -13.49 -12.96
CA LEU A 168 9.00 -12.15 -13.29
C LEU A 168 8.37 -11.62 -14.59
N ASN A 169 7.91 -10.37 -14.54
CA ASN A 169 7.27 -9.65 -15.64
C ASN A 169 5.96 -10.27 -16.17
N THR A 170 5.36 -11.21 -15.44
CA THR A 170 4.04 -11.72 -15.78
C THR A 170 2.94 -10.75 -15.34
N PRO A 171 1.73 -10.82 -15.96
CA PRO A 171 0.58 -10.03 -15.50
C PRO A 171 0.24 -10.23 -14.03
N LEU A 172 0.43 -11.46 -13.50
CA LEU A 172 0.20 -11.79 -12.10
C LEU A 172 1.11 -10.98 -11.17
N GLN A 173 2.42 -11.00 -11.44
CA GLN A 173 3.40 -10.25 -10.65
C GLN A 173 3.18 -8.74 -10.80
N ASN A 174 2.96 -8.24 -12.02
CA ASN A 174 2.75 -6.82 -12.28
C ASN A 174 1.51 -6.29 -11.53
N THR A 175 0.43 -7.05 -11.52
CA THR A 175 -0.78 -6.70 -10.76
C THR A 175 -0.49 -6.66 -9.25
N TRP A 176 0.23 -7.65 -8.72
CA TRP A 176 0.66 -7.66 -7.32
C TRP A 176 1.51 -6.45 -6.99
N CYS A 177 2.53 -6.17 -7.78
CA CYS A 177 3.44 -5.04 -7.57
C CYS A 177 2.70 -3.70 -7.57
N GLY A 178 1.67 -3.53 -8.41
CA GLY A 178 0.80 -2.36 -8.40
C GLY A 178 0.17 -2.15 -7.03
N TYR A 179 -0.55 -3.15 -6.53
CA TYR A 179 -1.18 -3.08 -5.20
C TYR A 179 -0.17 -2.95 -4.06
N ALA A 180 0.95 -3.66 -4.13
CA ALA A 180 1.97 -3.61 -3.10
C ALA A 180 2.65 -2.23 -3.04
N PHE A 181 2.90 -1.61 -4.20
CA PHE A 181 3.47 -0.26 -4.27
C PHE A 181 2.55 0.79 -3.64
N GLU A 182 1.24 0.71 -3.87
CA GLU A 182 0.26 1.56 -3.18
C GLU A 182 0.40 1.45 -1.65
N ARG A 183 0.58 0.22 -1.11
CA ARG A 183 0.79 0.01 0.33
C ARG A 183 2.07 0.65 0.82
N VAL A 184 3.17 0.51 0.06
CA VAL A 184 4.44 1.15 0.41
C VAL A 184 4.29 2.68 0.44
N CYS A 185 3.62 3.28 -0.55
CA CYS A 185 3.34 4.72 -0.56
C CYS A 185 2.55 5.15 0.69
N LEU A 186 1.51 4.37 1.06
CA LEU A 186 0.70 4.64 2.25
C LEU A 186 1.48 4.49 3.58
N GLN A 187 2.55 3.71 3.59
CA GLN A 187 3.47 3.59 4.74
C GLN A 187 4.53 4.71 4.77
N HIS A 188 4.75 5.41 3.63
CA HIS A 188 5.78 6.43 3.45
C HIS A 188 5.20 7.84 3.19
N ILE A 189 4.04 8.15 3.77
CA ILE A 189 3.37 9.47 3.57
C ILE A 189 4.25 10.64 4.05
N ALA A 190 5.07 10.45 5.07
CA ALA A 190 5.97 11.49 5.55
C ALA A 190 7.00 11.88 4.46
N GLN A 191 7.57 10.90 3.77
CA GLN A 191 8.52 11.08 2.67
C GLN A 191 7.83 11.74 1.46
N ILE A 192 6.62 11.28 1.11
CA ILE A 192 5.81 11.91 0.05
C ILE A 192 5.57 13.38 0.36
N LYS A 193 5.18 13.71 1.59
CA LYS A 193 4.98 15.11 2.00
C LYS A 193 6.27 15.93 1.94
N GLN A 194 7.40 15.35 2.30
CA GLN A 194 8.70 15.99 2.21
C GLN A 194 9.08 16.28 0.76
N ALA A 195 8.93 15.31 -0.13
CA ALA A 195 9.18 15.46 -1.57
C ALA A 195 8.31 16.56 -2.20
N LEU A 196 7.06 16.68 -1.76
CA LEU A 196 6.13 17.73 -2.19
C LEU A 196 6.40 19.11 -1.56
N GLY A 197 7.41 19.24 -0.67
CA GLY A 197 7.69 20.49 0.03
C GLY A 197 6.63 20.90 1.05
N ILE A 198 5.74 19.97 1.46
CA ILE A 198 4.64 20.22 2.40
C ILE A 198 4.84 19.54 3.76
N GLY A 199 6.07 19.16 4.11
CA GLY A 199 6.39 18.48 5.37
C GLY A 199 5.93 19.23 6.62
N SER A 200 6.00 20.56 6.62
CA SER A 200 5.57 21.42 7.72
C SER A 200 4.08 21.80 7.67
N VAL A 201 3.37 21.52 6.56
CA VAL A 201 1.95 21.84 6.44
C VAL A 201 1.12 20.82 7.22
N SER A 202 0.20 21.31 8.05
CA SER A 202 -0.78 20.42 8.72
C SER A 202 -1.71 19.79 7.68
N THR A 203 -1.79 18.47 7.68
CA THR A 203 -2.54 17.69 6.70
C THR A 203 -3.38 16.60 7.35
N LYS A 204 -4.45 16.19 6.67
CA LYS A 204 -5.16 14.94 6.95
C LYS A 204 -5.02 14.02 5.75
N GLN A 205 -4.75 12.74 6.02
CA GLN A 205 -4.76 11.70 5.00
C GLN A 205 -6.12 10.99 5.02
N CYS A 206 -6.73 10.88 3.87
CA CYS A 206 -8.01 10.20 3.71
C CYS A 206 -8.08 9.51 2.33
N ALA A 207 -9.09 8.71 2.13
CA ALA A 207 -9.45 8.17 0.83
C ALA A 207 -10.85 8.69 0.44
N TRP A 208 -11.19 8.55 -0.83
CA TRP A 208 -12.50 8.93 -1.31
C TRP A 208 -12.96 7.96 -2.40
N SER A 209 -14.25 7.72 -2.45
CA SER A 209 -14.90 6.99 -3.54
C SER A 209 -16.19 7.67 -3.92
N ALA A 210 -16.47 7.72 -5.22
CA ALA A 210 -17.71 8.27 -5.74
C ALA A 210 -18.92 7.52 -5.18
N ASP A 211 -19.94 8.27 -4.77
CA ASP A 211 -21.26 7.72 -4.46
C ASP A 211 -21.96 7.38 -5.77
N GLY A 212 -22.26 6.09 -5.98
CA GLY A 212 -22.92 5.62 -7.19
C GLY A 212 -24.31 6.22 -7.41
N GLY A 213 -25.00 6.60 -6.32
CA GLY A 213 -26.30 7.28 -6.38
C GLY A 213 -26.22 8.73 -6.86
N LEU A 214 -25.01 9.33 -6.86
CA LEU A 214 -24.77 10.70 -7.32
C LEU A 214 -24.05 10.77 -8.66
N LEU A 215 -23.82 9.64 -9.34
CA LEU A 215 -23.23 9.61 -10.68
C LEU A 215 -24.28 10.08 -11.71
N GLN A 216 -23.82 10.90 -12.67
CA GLN A 216 -24.62 11.33 -13.81
C GLN A 216 -24.57 10.29 -14.92
N GLU A 217 -25.50 10.37 -15.86
CA GLU A 217 -25.52 9.48 -17.01
C GLU A 217 -24.19 9.61 -17.83
N GLY A 218 -23.55 8.48 -18.09
CA GLY A 218 -22.24 8.42 -18.74
C GLY A 218 -21.01 8.61 -17.83
N GLU A 219 -21.20 8.99 -16.56
CA GLU A 219 -20.09 9.07 -15.60
C GLU A 219 -19.65 7.67 -15.12
N ARG A 220 -18.35 7.51 -14.97
CA ARG A 220 -17.74 6.32 -14.36
C ARG A 220 -17.51 6.54 -12.87
N GLY A 221 -17.67 5.47 -12.10
CA GLY A 221 -17.24 5.49 -10.69
C GLY A 221 -15.78 5.87 -10.57
N ALA A 222 -15.44 6.59 -9.50
CA ALA A 222 -14.08 7.03 -9.23
C ALA A 222 -13.68 6.67 -7.80
N GLN A 223 -12.43 6.26 -7.61
CA GLN A 223 -11.83 5.97 -6.30
C GLN A 223 -10.47 6.63 -6.22
N ILE A 224 -10.16 7.19 -5.05
CA ILE A 224 -8.89 7.83 -4.72
C ILE A 224 -8.41 7.22 -3.42
N ASP A 225 -7.28 6.50 -3.47
CA ASP A 225 -6.74 5.75 -2.34
C ASP A 225 -5.97 6.63 -1.35
N LEU A 226 -5.44 7.76 -1.83
CA LEU A 226 -4.73 8.74 -1.03
C LEU A 226 -5.12 10.16 -1.44
N LEU A 227 -5.76 10.86 -0.53
CA LEU A 227 -5.94 12.30 -0.53
C LEU A 227 -5.10 12.91 0.59
N ILE A 228 -4.35 13.95 0.28
CA ILE A 228 -3.69 14.78 1.29
C ILE A 228 -4.45 16.10 1.38
N ASP A 229 -5.34 16.19 2.35
CA ASP A 229 -6.13 17.38 2.64
C ASP A 229 -5.30 18.34 3.50
N ARG A 230 -4.91 19.48 2.93
CA ARG A 230 -4.00 20.46 3.51
C ARG A 230 -4.76 21.62 4.16
N LYS A 231 -4.17 22.22 5.21
CA LYS A 231 -4.74 23.41 5.85
C LYS A 231 -4.51 24.71 5.08
N ASP A 232 -3.65 24.70 4.05
CA ASP A 232 -3.40 25.82 3.15
C ASP A 232 -4.32 25.79 1.91
N ASP A 233 -5.56 25.37 2.11
CA ASP A 233 -6.65 25.34 1.12
C ASP A 233 -6.35 24.58 -0.17
N THR A 234 -5.51 23.54 -0.07
CA THR A 234 -5.17 22.65 -1.19
C THR A 234 -5.45 21.19 -0.84
N ILE A 235 -5.84 20.40 -1.82
CA ILE A 235 -5.99 18.95 -1.74
C ILE A 235 -5.09 18.31 -2.80
N ASN A 236 -4.17 17.43 -2.41
CA ASN A 236 -3.47 16.58 -3.36
C ASN A 236 -4.25 15.28 -3.56
N ILE A 237 -4.69 15.00 -4.79
CA ILE A 237 -5.17 13.71 -5.25
C ILE A 237 -3.95 12.92 -5.69
N CYS A 238 -3.58 11.86 -4.96
CA CYS A 238 -2.39 11.09 -5.24
C CYS A 238 -2.74 9.82 -6.01
N GLU A 239 -2.16 9.68 -7.20
CA GLU A 239 -2.25 8.48 -8.04
C GLU A 239 -0.93 7.72 -7.95
N MET A 240 -0.99 6.51 -7.44
CA MET A 240 0.17 5.66 -7.20
C MET A 240 0.26 4.60 -8.29
N LYS A 241 1.37 4.58 -9.06
CA LYS A 241 1.57 3.65 -10.19
C LYS A 241 2.95 2.99 -10.12
N TRP A 242 2.95 1.68 -9.91
CA TRP A 242 4.15 0.88 -10.10
C TRP A 242 4.38 0.61 -11.59
N ALA A 243 5.61 0.77 -12.03
CA ALA A 243 6.04 0.46 -13.38
C ALA A 243 7.50 -0.01 -13.36
N SER A 244 7.93 -0.77 -14.38
CA SER A 244 9.33 -1.17 -14.57
C SER A 244 10.14 -0.16 -15.41
N ALA A 245 9.49 0.90 -15.88
CA ALA A 245 10.05 1.99 -16.69
C ALA A 245 9.23 3.28 -16.40
N PRO A 246 9.63 4.46 -16.93
CA PRO A 246 8.84 5.67 -16.78
C PRO A 246 7.38 5.48 -17.20
N PHE A 247 6.44 5.84 -16.32
CA PHE A 247 5.02 5.65 -16.53
C PHE A 247 4.51 6.51 -17.68
N VAL A 248 3.74 5.92 -18.60
CA VAL A 248 3.17 6.64 -19.74
C VAL A 248 1.70 6.95 -19.48
N ILE A 249 1.34 8.22 -19.40
CA ILE A 249 -0.06 8.64 -19.39
C ILE A 249 -0.59 8.47 -20.81
N SER A 250 -1.50 7.52 -21.01
CA SER A 250 -2.24 7.34 -22.25
C SER A 250 -3.48 8.25 -22.29
N SER A 251 -4.08 8.42 -23.47
CA SER A 251 -5.34 9.17 -23.62
C SER A 251 -6.44 8.63 -22.70
N ASP A 252 -6.60 7.31 -22.61
CA ASP A 252 -7.62 6.70 -21.77
C ASP A 252 -7.37 6.94 -20.29
N TYR A 253 -6.09 6.90 -19.88
CA TYR A 253 -5.71 7.18 -18.50
C TYR A 253 -5.86 8.66 -18.13
N ASP A 254 -5.57 9.57 -19.05
CA ASP A 254 -5.85 10.99 -18.88
C ASP A 254 -7.35 11.25 -18.66
N MET A 255 -8.19 10.65 -19.49
CA MET A 255 -9.65 10.74 -19.30
C MET A 255 -10.10 10.18 -17.93
N GLU A 256 -9.46 9.11 -17.45
CA GLU A 256 -9.72 8.56 -16.11
C GLU A 256 -9.33 9.55 -15.01
N LEU A 257 -8.15 10.18 -15.09
CA LEU A 257 -7.69 11.19 -14.14
C LEU A 257 -8.63 12.39 -14.09
N ARG A 258 -9.01 12.93 -15.25
CA ARG A 258 -9.96 14.05 -15.36
C ARG A 258 -11.32 13.69 -14.78
N ASN A 259 -11.82 12.48 -15.05
CA ASN A 259 -13.06 11.98 -14.46
C ASN A 259 -12.97 11.89 -12.92
N LYS A 260 -11.86 11.40 -12.37
CA LYS A 260 -11.65 11.35 -10.91
C LYS A 260 -11.72 12.73 -10.29
N VAL A 261 -10.97 13.69 -10.85
CA VAL A 261 -10.90 15.08 -10.34
C VAL A 261 -12.26 15.76 -10.43
N SER A 262 -12.90 15.71 -11.59
CA SER A 262 -14.20 16.37 -11.82
C SER A 262 -15.31 15.79 -10.94
N THR A 263 -15.38 14.45 -10.84
CA THR A 263 -16.36 13.78 -9.99
C THR A 263 -16.11 14.07 -8.50
N PHE A 264 -14.84 14.10 -8.07
CA PHE A 264 -14.48 14.48 -6.71
C PHE A 264 -14.93 15.91 -6.38
N ILE A 265 -14.58 16.89 -7.20
CA ILE A 265 -14.96 18.30 -6.98
C ILE A 265 -16.48 18.44 -6.95
N ARG A 266 -17.17 17.84 -7.90
CA ARG A 266 -18.63 17.94 -8.01
C ARG A 266 -19.36 17.30 -6.82
N GLN A 267 -18.94 16.10 -6.38
CA GLN A 267 -19.62 15.40 -5.29
C GLN A 267 -19.30 15.97 -3.91
N THR A 268 -18.05 16.47 -3.71
CA THR A 268 -17.65 17.03 -2.40
C THR A 268 -17.99 18.51 -2.27
N GLN A 269 -18.23 19.21 -3.37
CA GLN A 269 -18.41 20.67 -3.37
C GLN A 269 -17.24 21.42 -2.71
N SER A 270 -16.05 20.82 -2.71
CA SER A 270 -14.86 21.42 -2.12
C SER A 270 -14.49 22.72 -2.82
N ARG A 271 -14.17 23.75 -2.01
CA ARG A 271 -13.67 25.06 -2.52
C ARG A 271 -12.14 25.12 -2.57
N LYS A 272 -11.46 24.09 -2.08
CA LYS A 272 -10.00 24.03 -2.07
C LYS A 272 -9.46 23.82 -3.49
N ALA A 273 -8.27 24.31 -3.74
CA ALA A 273 -7.53 23.96 -4.96
C ALA A 273 -7.24 22.46 -4.98
N VAL A 274 -7.45 21.82 -6.12
CA VAL A 274 -7.19 20.37 -6.28
C VAL A 274 -5.98 20.19 -7.18
N HIS A 275 -4.96 19.51 -6.65
CA HIS A 275 -3.74 19.18 -7.36
C HIS A 275 -3.66 17.66 -7.57
N THR A 276 -3.48 17.22 -8.79
CA THR A 276 -3.14 15.82 -9.09
C THR A 276 -1.65 15.60 -8.85
N THR A 277 -1.32 14.56 -8.10
CA THR A 277 0.05 14.16 -7.78
C THR A 277 0.29 12.75 -8.28
N MET A 278 1.24 12.59 -9.22
CA MET A 278 1.66 11.26 -9.66
C MET A 278 2.77 10.73 -8.73
N ILE A 279 2.58 9.53 -8.20
CA ILE A 279 3.58 8.82 -7.40
C ILE A 279 3.97 7.55 -8.15
N THR A 280 5.19 7.50 -8.67
CA THR A 280 5.61 6.45 -9.58
C THR A 280 6.99 5.90 -9.22
N THR A 281 7.32 4.71 -9.73
CA THR A 281 8.66 4.12 -9.50
C THR A 281 9.77 4.84 -10.26
N PHE A 282 9.54 5.24 -11.52
CA PHE A 282 10.58 5.78 -12.41
C PHE A 282 10.20 7.12 -13.04
N GLY A 283 9.24 7.84 -12.47
CA GLY A 283 8.74 9.08 -13.03
C GLY A 283 7.72 8.86 -14.15
N VAL A 284 7.14 9.96 -14.61
CA VAL A 284 6.21 10.00 -15.72
C VAL A 284 6.95 10.37 -17.00
N LYS A 285 6.73 9.59 -18.06
CA LYS A 285 7.31 9.91 -19.38
C LYS A 285 6.66 11.18 -19.94
N LYS A 286 7.49 12.16 -20.29
CA LYS A 286 7.03 13.41 -20.89
C LYS A 286 6.28 13.14 -22.20
N ASN A 287 5.05 13.59 -22.29
CA ASN A 287 4.20 13.56 -23.47
C ASN A 287 3.22 14.75 -23.43
N MET A 288 2.21 14.77 -24.31
CA MET A 288 1.24 15.84 -24.40
C MET A 288 0.32 16.00 -23.17
N TYR A 289 0.32 15.04 -22.22
CA TYR A 289 -0.50 15.05 -21.00
C TYR A 289 0.29 15.48 -19.76
N ILE A 290 1.51 16.04 -19.92
CA ILE A 290 2.37 16.41 -18.79
C ILE A 290 1.76 17.51 -17.92
N ASP A 291 0.91 18.36 -18.49
CA ASP A 291 0.25 19.45 -17.77
C ASP A 291 -1.01 19.02 -17.00
N ASP A 292 -1.39 17.74 -17.08
CA ASP A 292 -2.58 17.21 -16.43
C ASP A 292 -2.36 16.84 -14.94
N TYR A 293 -1.10 16.88 -14.48
CA TYR A 293 -0.76 16.74 -13.07
C TYR A 293 0.19 17.86 -12.61
N GLN A 294 0.06 18.28 -11.35
CA GLN A 294 0.77 19.44 -10.79
C GLN A 294 2.06 19.05 -10.06
N SER A 295 2.20 17.79 -9.65
CA SER A 295 3.38 17.34 -8.91
C SER A 295 3.66 15.87 -9.11
N GLU A 296 4.91 15.51 -8.93
CA GLU A 296 5.43 14.16 -9.09
C GLU A 296 6.28 13.77 -7.89
N VAL A 297 6.18 12.52 -7.48
CA VAL A 297 7.02 11.86 -6.49
C VAL A 297 7.52 10.57 -7.10
N VAL A 298 8.82 10.31 -7.00
CA VAL A 298 9.44 9.10 -7.55
C VAL A 298 9.94 8.17 -6.44
N LEU A 299 10.28 6.94 -6.80
CA LEU A 299 10.80 5.96 -5.83
C LEU A 299 11.94 6.52 -4.96
N ASP A 300 12.86 7.27 -5.56
CA ASP A 300 14.01 7.81 -4.83
C ASP A 300 13.61 8.75 -3.69
N ASP A 301 12.49 9.44 -3.83
CA ASP A 301 11.96 10.34 -2.80
C ASP A 301 11.44 9.57 -1.57
N LEU A 302 11.01 8.33 -1.75
CA LEU A 302 10.52 7.49 -0.65
C LEU A 302 11.66 7.01 0.28
N PHE A 303 12.92 7.19 -0.13
CA PHE A 303 14.12 6.93 0.67
C PHE A 303 14.63 8.19 1.41
N GLY A 304 13.86 9.28 1.38
CA GLY A 304 14.19 10.57 2.00
C GLY A 304 14.18 10.61 3.52
#